data_d0dc2f6663873fc171ffe4a4f35ac201
#
_entry.id   d0dc2f6663873fc171ffe4a4f35ac201
#
_cell.length_a   1.000
_cell.length_b   1.000
_cell.length_c   1.000
_cell.angle_alpha   90.00
_cell.angle_beta   90.00
_cell.angle_gamma   90.00
#
_symmetry.space_group_name_H-M   'P 1'
#
loop_
_entity.id
_entity.type
_entity.pdbx_description
1 polymer ?
#
loop_
_entity_poly.entity_id
_entity_poly.type
_entity_poly.pdbx_seq_one_letter_code
_entity_poly.pdbx_strand_id
1 'polypeptide(L)'
;ENTSEAQKKEKVADIRFPEPAPCGRTPIMAKDISKAYGSNIVFAGVNLAIDKGSRVVILGYNGAGKTTTLRLLAHLENPDTGSVEYGHGCKIGYFAQEHDTLDLDTTVLQNLIHVAPELDDTQARSILGSFLFSGDDALKPARVLSGGEKTRLALATLVTSRANVLLLDEPTNNLDPASRDEILKAITKYEGAIVLVTHDEGAVEALNPERVLLMPDGDEDLWNDSYLDLVAEE
;
A
#
# COMPACT_ATOMS: atom_id res chain seq x y z
N GLU A 1 -37.99 -1.52 0.64
CA GLU A 1 -37.44 -0.34 1.35
C GLU A 1 -36.32 -0.70 2.35
N ASN A 2 -36.28 -1.94 2.88
CA ASN A 2 -35.27 -2.34 3.89
C ASN A 2 -33.93 -2.82 3.28
N THR A 3 -33.87 -3.13 2.01
CA THR A 3 -32.63 -3.63 1.35
C THR A 3 -31.60 -2.54 1.06
N SER A 4 -32.06 -1.30 0.85
CA SER A 4 -31.15 -0.19 0.56
C SER A 4 -30.44 0.35 1.82
N GLU A 5 -31.06 0.26 2.99
CA GLU A 5 -30.47 0.66 4.26
C GLU A 5 -29.48 -0.39 4.79
N ALA A 6 -29.77 -1.67 4.59
CA ALA A 6 -28.86 -2.76 4.95
C ALA A 6 -27.58 -2.74 4.10
N GLN A 7 -27.69 -2.42 2.81
CA GLN A 7 -26.52 -2.28 1.91
C GLN A 7 -25.66 -1.07 2.24
N LYS A 8 -26.26 0.01 2.78
CA LYS A 8 -25.49 1.18 3.24
C LYS A 8 -24.67 0.94 4.50
N LYS A 9 -25.04 -0.07 5.31
CA LYS A 9 -24.32 -0.43 6.56
C LYS A 9 -23.06 -1.26 6.34
N GLU A 10 -22.88 -1.84 5.14
CA GLU A 10 -21.71 -2.66 4.80
C GLU A 10 -20.55 -1.84 4.18
N LYS A 11 -20.72 -0.54 4.04
CA LYS A 11 -19.72 0.34 3.48
C LYS A 11 -18.69 0.71 4.54
N VAL A 12 -17.40 0.57 4.23
CA VAL A 12 -16.32 1.16 5.02
C VAL A 12 -16.54 2.67 5.09
N ALA A 13 -16.57 3.22 6.30
CA ALA A 13 -16.76 4.65 6.51
C ALA A 13 -15.52 5.43 6.03
N ASP A 14 -15.74 6.70 5.74
CA ASP A 14 -14.80 7.74 5.30
C ASP A 14 -13.31 7.44 5.65
N ILE A 15 -12.59 6.84 4.70
CA ILE A 15 -11.18 6.50 4.87
C ILE A 15 -10.35 7.78 4.70
N ARG A 16 -9.55 8.12 5.70
CA ARG A 16 -8.64 9.26 5.66
C ARG A 16 -7.29 8.86 6.19
N PHE A 17 -6.25 9.12 5.41
CA PHE A 17 -4.89 9.03 5.94
C PHE A 17 -4.62 10.22 6.84
N PRO A 18 -4.05 10.02 8.04
CA PRO A 18 -3.63 11.11 8.89
C PRO A 18 -2.47 11.88 8.26
N GLU A 19 -2.16 13.04 8.81
CA GLU A 19 -0.99 13.79 8.39
C GLU A 19 0.26 12.90 8.51
N PRO A 20 1.09 12.81 7.44
CA PRO A 20 2.30 12.02 7.50
C PRO A 20 3.26 12.48 8.60
N ALA A 21 3.96 11.54 9.23
CA ALA A 21 5.02 11.88 10.16
C ALA A 21 6.12 12.68 9.45
N PRO A 22 6.77 13.65 10.13
CA PRO A 22 7.83 14.43 9.50
C PRO A 22 8.99 13.57 9.00
N CYS A 23 9.53 13.89 7.83
CA CYS A 23 10.67 13.17 7.24
C CYS A 23 11.59 14.14 6.50
N GLY A 24 12.79 13.66 6.16
CA GLY A 24 13.73 14.40 5.33
C GLY A 24 13.28 14.49 3.87
N ARG A 25 14.10 15.12 3.04
CA ARG A 25 13.79 15.41 1.63
C ARG A 25 13.64 14.16 0.77
N THR A 26 14.45 13.14 1.03
CA THR A 26 14.48 11.89 0.27
C THR A 26 14.32 10.70 1.20
N PRO A 27 13.08 10.33 1.58
CA PRO A 27 12.87 9.24 2.53
C PRO A 27 13.36 7.87 2.07
N ILE A 28 13.40 7.58 0.76
CA ILE A 28 13.95 6.31 0.27
C ILE A 28 14.90 6.56 -0.90
N MET A 29 16.08 5.91 -0.86
CA MET A 29 17.02 5.87 -1.97
C MET A 29 17.40 4.43 -2.26
N ALA A 30 16.98 3.92 -3.42
CA ALA A 30 17.42 2.63 -3.95
C ALA A 30 18.55 2.88 -4.95
N LYS A 31 19.71 2.27 -4.69
CA LYS A 31 20.93 2.46 -5.47
C LYS A 31 21.38 1.14 -6.07
N ASP A 32 21.33 1.06 -7.40
CA ASP A 32 21.89 -0.03 -8.20
C ASP A 32 21.46 -1.41 -7.69
N ILE A 33 20.17 -1.56 -7.40
CA ILE A 33 19.63 -2.78 -6.81
C ILE A 33 19.39 -3.85 -7.88
N SER A 34 19.69 -5.10 -7.53
CA SER A 34 19.36 -6.28 -8.35
C SER A 34 18.74 -7.36 -7.49
N LYS A 35 17.95 -8.23 -8.10
CA LYS A 35 17.32 -9.36 -7.45
C LYS A 35 17.17 -10.54 -8.41
N ALA A 36 17.52 -11.72 -7.94
CA ALA A 36 17.33 -12.98 -8.65
C ALA A 36 16.81 -14.03 -7.71
N TYR A 37 16.06 -14.98 -8.25
CA TYR A 37 15.61 -16.17 -7.53
C TYR A 37 16.18 -17.40 -8.28
N GLY A 38 17.22 -18.00 -7.72
CA GLY A 38 17.99 -19.04 -8.40
C GLY A 38 18.66 -18.48 -9.65
N SER A 39 18.41 -19.12 -10.80
CA SER A 39 18.94 -18.66 -12.11
C SER A 39 18.07 -17.58 -12.78
N ASN A 40 16.91 -17.27 -12.20
CA ASN A 40 15.98 -16.28 -12.76
C ASN A 40 16.32 -14.88 -12.23
N ILE A 41 16.93 -14.05 -13.09
CA ILE A 41 17.21 -12.65 -12.78
C ILE A 41 15.92 -11.85 -13.00
N VAL A 42 15.37 -11.28 -11.91
CA VAL A 42 14.14 -10.49 -11.99
C VAL A 42 14.44 -9.10 -12.55
N PHE A 43 15.44 -8.43 -12.01
CA PHE A 43 15.97 -7.17 -12.55
C PHE A 43 17.39 -6.92 -12.04
N ALA A 44 18.09 -6.01 -12.70
CA ALA A 44 19.45 -5.63 -12.33
C ALA A 44 19.70 -4.14 -12.58
N GLY A 45 20.46 -3.51 -11.68
CA GLY A 45 20.93 -2.14 -11.85
C GLY A 45 19.83 -1.08 -11.76
N VAL A 46 18.81 -1.29 -10.93
CA VAL A 46 17.69 -0.36 -10.81
C VAL A 46 18.00 0.71 -9.77
N ASN A 47 17.76 1.97 -10.13
CA ASN A 47 17.91 3.13 -9.25
C ASN A 47 16.56 3.83 -9.11
N LEU A 48 16.21 4.21 -7.88
CA LEU A 48 14.96 4.93 -7.61
C LEU A 48 15.10 5.78 -6.37
N ALA A 49 14.90 7.09 -6.51
CA ALA A 49 14.80 8.02 -5.39
C ALA A 49 13.34 8.38 -5.16
N ILE A 50 12.87 8.21 -3.94
CA ILE A 50 11.53 8.65 -3.53
C ILE A 50 11.71 9.87 -2.64
N ASP A 51 11.32 11.03 -3.16
CA ASP A 51 11.35 12.28 -2.44
C ASP A 51 10.07 12.49 -1.64
N LYS A 52 10.12 13.40 -0.68
CA LYS A 52 8.95 13.77 0.11
C LYS A 52 7.81 14.20 -0.81
N GLY A 53 6.67 13.53 -0.69
CA GLY A 53 5.49 13.82 -1.51
C GLY A 53 5.51 13.28 -2.93
N SER A 54 6.55 12.53 -3.33
CA SER A 54 6.63 11.94 -4.67
C SER A 54 5.46 11.00 -4.98
N ARG A 55 5.00 11.00 -6.22
CA ARG A 55 3.95 10.12 -6.72
C ARG A 55 4.50 9.33 -7.90
N VAL A 56 4.77 8.04 -7.66
CA VAL A 56 5.40 7.15 -8.63
C VAL A 56 4.53 5.94 -8.89
N VAL A 57 4.30 5.62 -10.16
CA VAL A 57 3.67 4.35 -10.56
C VAL A 57 4.73 3.42 -11.15
N ILE A 58 4.68 2.15 -10.80
CA ILE A 58 5.55 1.11 -11.36
C ILE A 58 4.73 0.31 -12.36
N LEU A 59 5.20 0.23 -13.60
CA LEU A 59 4.57 -0.51 -14.69
C LEU A 59 5.50 -1.61 -15.20
N GLY A 60 4.91 -2.65 -15.77
CA GLY A 60 5.62 -3.77 -16.35
C GLY A 60 4.70 -4.97 -16.50
N TYR A 61 5.12 -5.96 -17.28
CA TYR A 61 4.37 -7.21 -17.44
C TYR A 61 4.38 -8.03 -16.14
N ASN A 62 3.51 -9.03 -16.05
CA ASN A 62 3.49 -9.96 -14.90
C ASN A 62 4.84 -10.69 -14.82
N GLY A 63 5.44 -10.67 -13.61
CA GLY A 63 6.78 -11.22 -13.41
C GLY A 63 7.92 -10.24 -13.66
N ALA A 64 7.62 -8.98 -14.00
CA ALA A 64 8.64 -7.94 -14.24
C ALA A 64 9.35 -7.45 -12.97
N GLY A 65 8.91 -7.88 -11.79
CA GLY A 65 9.53 -7.49 -10.53
C GLY A 65 8.89 -6.29 -9.85
N LYS A 66 7.66 -5.95 -10.19
CA LYS A 66 6.94 -4.81 -9.57
C LYS A 66 6.72 -5.03 -8.08
N THR A 67 6.12 -6.16 -7.71
CA THR A 67 5.92 -6.54 -6.30
C THR A 67 7.24 -6.69 -5.57
N THR A 68 8.23 -7.33 -6.19
CA THR A 68 9.57 -7.49 -5.64
C THR A 68 10.20 -6.13 -5.34
N THR A 69 10.05 -5.15 -6.23
CA THR A 69 10.56 -3.78 -6.00
C THR A 69 9.94 -3.17 -4.75
N LEU A 70 8.61 -3.25 -4.58
CA LEU A 70 7.96 -2.75 -3.38
C LEU A 70 8.46 -3.45 -2.11
N ARG A 71 8.67 -4.77 -2.15
CA ARG A 71 9.19 -5.54 -1.01
C ARG A 71 10.60 -5.13 -0.63
N LEU A 72 11.46 -4.85 -1.62
CA LEU A 72 12.81 -4.34 -1.37
C LEU A 72 12.76 -2.93 -0.75
N LEU A 73 11.90 -2.06 -1.25
CA LEU A 73 11.73 -0.71 -0.70
C LEU A 73 11.18 -0.76 0.74
N ALA A 74 10.38 -1.75 1.07
CA ALA A 74 9.83 -1.96 2.41
C ALA A 74 10.79 -2.68 3.38
N HIS A 75 11.98 -3.07 2.94
CA HIS A 75 12.94 -3.91 3.69
C HIS A 75 12.38 -5.27 4.11
N LEU A 76 11.39 -5.79 3.38
CA LEU A 76 10.88 -7.16 3.59
C LEU A 76 11.75 -8.20 2.90
N GLU A 77 12.51 -7.79 1.90
CA GLU A 77 13.56 -8.58 1.26
C GLU A 77 14.79 -7.71 1.09
N ASN A 78 15.95 -8.34 0.95
CA ASN A 78 17.21 -7.65 0.68
C ASN A 78 17.56 -7.76 -0.81
N PRO A 79 18.08 -6.69 -1.44
CA PRO A 79 18.63 -6.81 -2.79
C PRO A 79 19.87 -7.72 -2.79
N ASP A 80 20.12 -8.39 -3.91
CA ASP A 80 21.33 -9.21 -4.06
C ASP A 80 22.58 -8.33 -4.23
N THR A 81 22.43 -7.22 -4.94
CA THR A 81 23.44 -6.16 -5.04
C THR A 81 22.78 -4.80 -4.88
N GLY A 82 23.60 -3.79 -4.57
CA GLY A 82 23.10 -2.45 -4.32
C GLY A 82 22.52 -2.30 -2.92
N SER A 83 21.84 -1.20 -2.68
CA SER A 83 21.28 -0.87 -1.36
C SER A 83 19.97 -0.13 -1.45
N VAL A 84 19.11 -0.32 -0.44
CA VAL A 84 17.93 0.50 -0.19
C VAL A 84 18.16 1.20 1.14
N GLU A 85 18.29 2.53 1.12
CA GLU A 85 18.56 3.33 2.29
C GLU A 85 17.36 4.22 2.62
N TYR A 86 17.00 4.28 3.91
CA TYR A 86 15.98 5.19 4.39
C TYR A 86 16.63 6.51 4.86
N GLY A 87 16.02 7.61 4.46
CA GLY A 87 16.38 8.94 4.94
C GLY A 87 15.82 9.21 6.34
N HIS A 88 16.12 10.40 6.85
CA HIS A 88 15.69 10.82 8.19
C HIS A 88 14.16 10.76 8.31
N GLY A 89 13.69 10.10 9.36
CA GLY A 89 12.28 10.05 9.70
C GLY A 89 11.41 9.22 8.77
N CYS A 90 11.99 8.44 7.83
CA CYS A 90 11.22 7.59 6.92
C CYS A 90 10.34 6.61 7.70
N LYS A 91 9.05 6.64 7.43
CA LYS A 91 8.07 5.73 8.01
C LYS A 91 7.22 5.14 6.88
N ILE A 92 7.38 3.83 6.69
CA ILE A 92 6.76 3.10 5.59
C ILE A 92 5.40 2.56 6.01
N GLY A 93 4.39 2.74 5.14
CA GLY A 93 3.16 1.97 5.18
C GLY A 93 3.13 1.07 3.95
N TYR A 94 3.04 -0.25 4.15
CA TYR A 94 3.04 -1.21 3.07
C TYR A 94 1.70 -1.94 3.00
N PHE A 95 1.08 -1.90 1.83
CA PHE A 95 -0.12 -2.68 1.54
C PHE A 95 0.24 -3.79 0.54
N ALA A 96 0.23 -5.03 1.02
CA ALA A 96 0.60 -6.20 0.24
C ALA A 96 -0.62 -6.79 -0.48
N GLN A 97 -0.43 -7.20 -1.72
CA GLN A 97 -1.45 -7.86 -2.51
C GLN A 97 -2.00 -9.13 -1.83
N GLU A 98 -1.16 -9.88 -1.14
CA GLU A 98 -1.50 -11.14 -0.46
C GLU A 98 -1.67 -11.00 1.06
N HIS A 99 -1.76 -9.77 1.57
CA HIS A 99 -1.93 -9.48 3.01
C HIS A 99 -0.83 -10.05 3.90
N ASP A 100 0.38 -10.24 3.38
CA ASP A 100 1.51 -10.81 4.11
C ASP A 100 2.09 -9.86 5.19
N THR A 101 1.57 -8.64 5.31
CA THR A 101 1.88 -7.73 6.41
C THR A 101 1.05 -8.00 7.67
N LEU A 102 -0.01 -8.81 7.57
CA LEU A 102 -0.83 -9.17 8.73
C LEU A 102 -0.21 -10.34 9.50
N ASP A 103 -0.26 -10.24 10.83
CA ASP A 103 0.07 -11.38 11.68
C ASP A 103 -1.19 -12.23 11.86
N LEU A 104 -1.24 -13.36 11.17
CA LEU A 104 -2.38 -14.27 11.18
C LEU A 104 -2.53 -15.03 12.51
N ASP A 105 -1.48 -15.08 13.33
CA ASP A 105 -1.47 -15.81 14.60
C ASP A 105 -1.98 -14.99 15.77
N THR A 106 -2.26 -13.71 15.55
CA THR A 106 -2.82 -12.82 16.57
C THR A 106 -4.18 -12.26 16.15
N THR A 107 -4.78 -11.45 17.02
CA THR A 107 -6.14 -10.93 16.82
C THR A 107 -6.17 -9.75 15.87
N VAL A 108 -7.37 -9.43 15.38
CA VAL A 108 -7.67 -8.21 14.62
C VAL A 108 -7.19 -6.98 15.40
N LEU A 109 -7.55 -6.88 16.68
CA LEU A 109 -7.16 -5.76 17.54
C LEU A 109 -5.64 -5.64 17.68
N GLN A 110 -4.94 -6.75 17.90
CA GLN A 110 -3.48 -6.75 18.07
C GLN A 110 -2.75 -6.34 16.81
N ASN A 111 -3.26 -6.70 15.63
CA ASN A 111 -2.71 -6.22 14.37
C ASN A 111 -2.72 -4.70 14.28
N LEU A 112 -3.80 -4.07 14.74
CA LEU A 112 -3.89 -2.61 14.75
C LEU A 112 -2.96 -1.97 15.78
N ILE A 113 -2.95 -2.49 17.00
CA ILE A 113 -2.12 -1.99 18.11
C ILE A 113 -0.63 -2.12 17.77
N HIS A 114 -0.25 -3.17 17.06
CA HIS A 114 1.16 -3.37 16.66
C HIS A 114 1.71 -2.19 15.83
N VAL A 115 0.90 -1.62 14.93
CA VAL A 115 1.31 -0.47 14.11
C VAL A 115 1.08 0.88 14.79
N ALA A 116 0.27 0.92 15.84
CA ALA A 116 -0.08 2.14 16.56
C ALA A 116 -0.19 1.85 18.07
N PRO A 117 0.93 1.55 18.74
CA PRO A 117 0.93 1.16 20.15
C PRO A 117 0.47 2.28 21.11
N GLU A 118 0.44 3.52 20.63
CA GLU A 118 -0.05 4.68 21.40
C GLU A 118 -1.57 4.71 21.56
N LEU A 119 -2.33 3.92 20.78
CA LEU A 119 -3.78 3.88 20.87
C LEU A 119 -4.23 3.11 22.11
N ASP A 120 -5.22 3.64 22.81
CA ASP A 120 -5.92 2.84 23.82
C ASP A 120 -6.95 1.90 23.18
N ASP A 121 -7.52 1.01 23.98
CA ASP A 121 -8.48 0.00 23.51
C ASP A 121 -9.71 0.66 22.84
N THR A 122 -10.22 1.73 23.41
CA THR A 122 -11.39 2.45 22.88
C THR A 122 -11.10 3.08 21.53
N GLN A 123 -9.96 3.74 21.39
CA GLN A 123 -9.53 4.35 20.12
C GLN A 123 -9.33 3.30 19.04
N ALA A 124 -8.64 2.20 19.37
CA ALA A 124 -8.39 1.11 18.44
C ALA A 124 -9.71 0.48 17.96
N ARG A 125 -10.63 0.22 18.86
CA ARG A 125 -11.95 -0.35 18.54
C ARG A 125 -12.81 0.61 17.71
N SER A 126 -12.70 1.91 17.94
CA SER A 126 -13.38 2.92 17.12
C SER A 126 -12.88 2.90 15.66
N ILE A 127 -11.57 2.82 15.47
CA ILE A 127 -10.98 2.70 14.13
C ILE A 127 -11.45 1.41 13.46
N LEU A 128 -11.37 0.27 14.16
CA LEU A 128 -11.83 -1.01 13.65
C LEU A 128 -13.30 -1.00 13.26
N GLY A 129 -14.14 -0.33 14.05
CA GLY A 129 -15.57 -0.16 13.77
C GLY A 129 -15.81 0.54 12.42
N SER A 130 -15.00 1.55 12.09
CA SER A 130 -15.09 2.23 10.80
C SER A 130 -14.69 1.33 9.60
N PHE A 131 -13.97 0.24 9.88
CA PHE A 131 -13.63 -0.79 8.91
C PHE A 131 -14.50 -2.05 9.04
N LEU A 132 -15.66 -1.93 9.68
CA LEU A 132 -16.67 -2.98 9.86
C LEU A 132 -16.26 -4.13 10.80
N PHE A 133 -15.34 -3.88 11.72
CA PHE A 133 -14.99 -4.80 12.80
C PHE A 133 -15.54 -4.25 14.11
N SER A 134 -16.64 -4.80 14.59
CA SER A 134 -17.29 -4.32 15.81
C SER A 134 -17.47 -5.43 16.84
N GLY A 135 -17.52 -5.06 18.12
CA GLY A 135 -17.73 -6.00 19.22
C GLY A 135 -16.66 -7.09 19.28
N ASP A 136 -17.10 -8.33 19.29
CA ASP A 136 -16.22 -9.51 19.39
C ASP A 136 -15.34 -9.73 18.12
N ASP A 137 -15.64 -9.06 17.01
CA ASP A 137 -14.81 -9.14 15.80
C ASP A 137 -13.36 -8.73 16.07
N ALA A 138 -13.15 -7.78 16.99
CA ALA A 138 -11.82 -7.32 17.36
C ALA A 138 -10.95 -8.42 18.00
N LEU A 139 -11.57 -9.41 18.61
CA LEU A 139 -10.90 -10.50 19.30
C LEU A 139 -10.72 -11.74 18.44
N LYS A 140 -11.25 -11.75 17.22
CA LYS A 140 -11.05 -12.86 16.28
C LYS A 140 -9.59 -12.94 15.85
N PRO A 141 -9.02 -14.15 15.73
CA PRO A 141 -7.72 -14.34 15.08
C PRO A 141 -7.78 -13.86 13.64
N ALA A 142 -6.76 -13.15 13.16
CA ALA A 142 -6.74 -12.66 11.79
C ALA A 142 -6.80 -13.81 10.77
N ARG A 143 -6.31 -14.97 11.13
CA ARG A 143 -6.32 -16.19 10.31
C ARG A 143 -7.72 -16.59 9.82
N VAL A 144 -8.76 -16.41 10.65
CA VAL A 144 -10.12 -16.84 10.32
C VAL A 144 -10.89 -15.85 9.46
N LEU A 145 -10.31 -14.71 9.15
CA LEU A 145 -10.95 -13.68 8.32
C LEU A 145 -11.07 -14.13 6.86
N SER A 146 -12.13 -13.68 6.19
CA SER A 146 -12.26 -13.82 4.74
C SER A 146 -11.22 -12.95 4.01
N GLY A 147 -11.07 -13.15 2.69
CA GLY A 147 -10.19 -12.30 1.89
C GLY A 147 -10.54 -10.82 1.97
N GLY A 148 -11.82 -10.47 1.83
CA GLY A 148 -12.29 -9.08 1.94
C GLY A 148 -12.09 -8.49 3.34
N GLU A 149 -12.30 -9.28 4.39
CA GLU A 149 -12.04 -8.87 5.77
C GLU A 149 -10.55 -8.63 6.02
N LYS A 150 -9.67 -9.50 5.50
CA LYS A 150 -8.21 -9.28 5.58
C LYS A 150 -7.80 -8.00 4.87
N THR A 151 -8.38 -7.71 3.70
CA THR A 151 -8.13 -6.46 2.98
C THR A 151 -8.53 -5.25 3.82
N ARG A 152 -9.71 -5.28 4.43
CA ARG A 152 -10.16 -4.19 5.32
C ARG A 152 -9.23 -4.01 6.52
N LEU A 153 -8.77 -5.10 7.13
CA LEU A 153 -7.84 -5.02 8.25
C LEU A 153 -6.50 -4.42 7.82
N ALA A 154 -5.96 -4.86 6.67
CA ALA A 154 -4.73 -4.31 6.13
C ALA A 154 -4.85 -2.81 5.86
N LEU A 155 -5.98 -2.35 5.32
CA LEU A 155 -6.26 -0.92 5.12
C LEU A 155 -6.34 -0.17 6.45
N ALA A 156 -6.97 -0.75 7.46
CA ALA A 156 -7.05 -0.15 8.79
C ALA A 156 -5.67 0.05 9.41
N THR A 157 -4.78 -0.94 9.29
CA THR A 157 -3.41 -0.81 9.79
C THR A 157 -2.63 0.26 9.03
N LEU A 158 -2.82 0.34 7.71
CA LEU A 158 -2.17 1.32 6.85
C LEU A 158 -2.57 2.75 7.23
N VAL A 159 -3.87 3.00 7.36
CA VAL A 159 -4.41 4.32 7.73
C VAL A 159 -3.91 4.77 9.11
N THR A 160 -3.76 3.84 10.03
CA THR A 160 -3.39 4.15 11.42
C THR A 160 -1.90 4.44 11.60
N SER A 161 -1.07 4.03 10.65
CA SER A 161 0.39 4.02 10.80
C SER A 161 1.06 5.40 10.73
N ARG A 162 0.41 6.46 10.26
CA ARG A 162 0.98 7.79 10.00
C ARG A 162 2.23 7.76 9.10
N ALA A 163 2.27 6.81 8.18
CA ALA A 163 3.38 6.66 7.23
C ALA A 163 3.57 7.93 6.39
N ASN A 164 4.80 8.24 6.04
CA ASN A 164 5.15 9.31 5.09
C ASN A 164 5.54 8.79 3.71
N VAL A 165 5.67 7.47 3.57
CA VAL A 165 5.76 6.79 2.28
C VAL A 165 4.80 5.61 2.29
N LEU A 166 3.87 5.58 1.35
CA LEU A 166 2.97 4.45 1.13
C LEU A 166 3.46 3.63 -0.07
N LEU A 167 3.66 2.34 0.16
CA LEU A 167 3.98 1.36 -0.88
C LEU A 167 2.73 0.51 -1.07
N LEU A 168 2.03 0.71 -2.19
CA LEU A 168 0.71 0.12 -2.43
C LEU A 168 0.77 -0.87 -3.58
N ASP A 169 0.52 -2.14 -3.29
CA ASP A 169 0.47 -3.22 -4.27
C ASP A 169 -0.97 -3.66 -4.50
N GLU A 170 -1.56 -3.24 -5.62
CA GLU A 170 -2.94 -3.53 -6.00
C GLU A 170 -3.95 -3.18 -4.88
N PRO A 171 -3.96 -1.92 -4.39
CA PRO A 171 -4.75 -1.58 -3.20
C PRO A 171 -6.25 -1.62 -3.40
N THR A 172 -6.72 -1.66 -4.65
CA THR A 172 -8.17 -1.73 -4.96
C THR A 172 -8.67 -3.13 -5.28
N ASN A 173 -7.77 -4.12 -5.35
CA ASN A 173 -8.17 -5.51 -5.58
C ASN A 173 -9.05 -6.04 -4.45
N ASN A 174 -10.07 -6.81 -4.81
CA ASN A 174 -10.98 -7.46 -3.87
C ASN A 174 -11.80 -6.50 -3.00
N LEU A 175 -11.90 -5.24 -3.42
CA LEU A 175 -12.78 -4.27 -2.77
C LEU A 175 -14.10 -4.16 -3.52
N ASP A 176 -15.19 -3.99 -2.77
CA ASP A 176 -16.46 -3.58 -3.34
C ASP A 176 -16.38 -2.15 -3.90
N PRO A 177 -17.27 -1.75 -4.82
CA PRO A 177 -17.18 -0.43 -5.47
C PRO A 177 -17.16 0.75 -4.49
N ALA A 178 -17.93 0.67 -3.41
CA ALA A 178 -18.01 1.76 -2.43
C ALA A 178 -16.69 1.90 -1.65
N SER A 179 -16.10 0.80 -1.21
CA SER A 179 -14.81 0.80 -0.52
C SER A 179 -13.68 1.23 -1.45
N ARG A 180 -13.73 0.81 -2.73
CA ARG A 180 -12.78 1.26 -3.75
C ARG A 180 -12.82 2.78 -3.90
N ASP A 181 -14.00 3.38 -4.00
CA ASP A 181 -14.15 4.83 -4.12
C ASP A 181 -13.55 5.56 -2.90
N GLU A 182 -13.75 5.02 -1.69
CA GLU A 182 -13.19 5.61 -0.48
C GLU A 182 -11.66 5.57 -0.46
N ILE A 183 -11.04 4.44 -0.87
CA ILE A 183 -9.58 4.37 -0.92
C ILE A 183 -9.00 5.29 -2.01
N LEU A 184 -9.67 5.42 -3.15
CA LEU A 184 -9.22 6.33 -4.20
C LEU A 184 -9.26 7.79 -3.75
N LYS A 185 -10.31 8.19 -3.03
CA LYS A 185 -10.38 9.53 -2.44
C LYS A 185 -9.27 9.75 -1.41
N ALA A 186 -8.98 8.75 -0.58
CA ALA A 186 -7.91 8.83 0.41
C ALA A 186 -6.54 8.99 -0.25
N ILE A 187 -6.28 8.25 -1.33
CA ILE A 187 -5.04 8.37 -2.11
C ILE A 187 -4.89 9.79 -2.68
N THR A 188 -5.97 10.34 -3.23
CA THR A 188 -5.96 11.70 -3.79
C THR A 188 -5.60 12.76 -2.75
N LYS A 189 -6.08 12.60 -1.52
CA LYS A 189 -5.90 13.58 -0.43
C LYS A 189 -4.63 13.38 0.39
N TYR A 190 -4.00 12.21 0.28
CA TYR A 190 -2.79 11.92 1.05
C TYR A 190 -1.65 12.86 0.67
N GLU A 191 -0.94 13.39 1.66
CA GLU A 191 0.11 14.40 1.45
C GLU A 191 1.52 13.84 1.40
N GLY A 192 1.72 12.55 1.73
CA GLY A 192 3.02 11.89 1.67
C GLY A 192 3.34 11.32 0.29
N ALA A 193 4.46 10.62 0.21
CA ALA A 193 4.88 9.93 -1.00
C ALA A 193 4.11 8.63 -1.18
N ILE A 194 3.84 8.27 -2.43
CA ILE A 194 3.23 6.99 -2.79
C ILE A 194 4.00 6.36 -3.95
N VAL A 195 4.29 5.07 -3.82
CA VAL A 195 4.73 4.20 -4.91
C VAL A 195 3.62 3.17 -5.13
N LEU A 196 3.06 3.15 -6.32
CA LEU A 196 1.85 2.38 -6.64
C LEU A 196 2.14 1.34 -7.71
N VAL A 197 1.69 0.10 -7.47
CA VAL A 197 1.57 -0.96 -8.47
C VAL A 197 0.09 -1.26 -8.63
N THR A 198 -0.45 -1.15 -9.84
CA THR A 198 -1.88 -1.37 -10.09
C THR A 198 -2.17 -1.65 -11.55
N HIS A 199 -3.25 -2.39 -11.81
CA HIS A 199 -3.91 -2.54 -13.11
C HIS A 199 -5.17 -1.66 -13.23
N ASP A 200 -5.48 -0.88 -12.20
CA ASP A 200 -6.67 -0.03 -12.12
C ASP A 200 -6.33 1.39 -12.58
N GLU A 201 -6.81 1.78 -13.75
CA GLU A 201 -6.60 3.13 -14.29
C GLU A 201 -7.14 4.22 -13.35
N GLY A 202 -8.24 3.94 -12.66
CA GLY A 202 -8.80 4.88 -11.67
C GLY A 202 -7.85 5.12 -10.50
N ALA A 203 -7.10 4.11 -10.08
CA ALA A 203 -6.08 4.28 -9.05
C ALA A 203 -4.91 5.14 -9.53
N VAL A 204 -4.49 4.99 -10.78
CA VAL A 204 -3.45 5.85 -11.37
C VAL A 204 -3.93 7.30 -11.46
N GLU A 205 -5.16 7.53 -11.86
CA GLU A 205 -5.75 8.89 -11.91
C GLU A 205 -5.81 9.51 -10.51
N ALA A 206 -6.23 8.75 -9.50
CA ALA A 206 -6.27 9.21 -8.11
C ALA A 206 -4.87 9.56 -7.59
N LEU A 207 -3.87 8.77 -7.96
CA LEU A 207 -2.48 9.01 -7.61
C LEU A 207 -1.96 10.31 -8.24
N ASN A 208 -2.35 10.60 -9.47
CA ASN A 208 -1.83 11.71 -10.27
C ASN A 208 -0.29 11.69 -10.29
N PRO A 209 0.33 10.64 -10.87
CA PRO A 209 1.78 10.44 -10.77
C PRO A 209 2.59 11.51 -11.50
N GLU A 210 3.77 11.79 -11.01
CA GLU A 210 4.76 12.65 -11.68
C GLU A 210 5.78 11.83 -12.48
N ARG A 211 6.02 10.58 -12.00
CA ARG A 211 7.01 9.67 -12.61
C ARG A 211 6.45 8.28 -12.78
N VAL A 212 7.03 7.59 -13.75
CA VAL A 212 6.80 6.16 -13.97
C VAL A 212 8.14 5.43 -13.94
N LEU A 213 8.17 4.28 -13.27
CA LEU A 213 9.29 3.34 -13.30
C LEU A 213 8.87 2.14 -14.12
N LEU A 214 9.60 1.86 -15.19
CA LEU A 214 9.31 0.75 -16.10
C LEU A 214 10.18 -0.46 -15.74
N MET A 215 9.52 -1.54 -15.34
CA MET A 215 10.21 -2.78 -14.96
C MET A 215 10.08 -3.82 -16.08
N PRO A 216 11.06 -4.71 -16.28
CA PRO A 216 12.23 -4.97 -15.43
C PRO A 216 13.45 -4.09 -15.69
N ASP A 217 13.44 -3.26 -16.72
CA ASP A 217 14.63 -2.49 -17.15
C ASP A 217 15.01 -1.39 -16.13
N GLY A 218 14.05 -0.91 -15.36
CA GLY A 218 14.30 0.14 -14.37
C GLY A 218 14.40 1.54 -14.95
N ASP A 219 13.88 1.74 -16.16
CA ASP A 219 13.86 3.06 -16.79
C ASP A 219 12.85 3.96 -16.14
N GLU A 220 13.27 5.16 -15.74
CA GLU A 220 12.38 6.19 -15.23
C GLU A 220 12.03 7.19 -16.32
N ASP A 221 10.77 7.63 -16.32
CA ASP A 221 10.30 8.70 -17.19
C ASP A 221 9.34 9.61 -16.43
N LEU A 222 9.15 10.82 -16.92
CA LEU A 222 8.06 11.66 -16.49
C LEU A 222 6.76 11.01 -16.93
N TRP A 223 5.75 11.09 -16.07
CA TRP A 223 4.44 10.55 -16.42
C TRP A 223 3.83 11.31 -17.60
N ASN A 224 3.26 10.55 -18.52
CA ASN A 224 2.35 11.11 -19.51
C ASN A 224 1.21 10.10 -19.76
N ASP A 225 0.08 10.57 -20.23
CA ASP A 225 -1.14 9.76 -20.32
C ASP A 225 -1.04 8.59 -21.31
N SER A 226 -0.04 8.59 -22.21
CA SER A 226 0.20 7.44 -23.08
C SER A 226 0.57 6.17 -22.30
N TYR A 227 1.09 6.30 -21.08
CA TYR A 227 1.38 5.15 -20.21
C TYR A 227 0.12 4.45 -19.67
N LEU A 228 -1.06 5.09 -19.73
CA LEU A 228 -2.32 4.45 -19.33
C LEU A 228 -2.59 3.16 -20.11
N ASP A 229 -2.17 3.07 -21.36
CA ASP A 229 -2.33 1.87 -22.17
C ASP A 229 -1.57 0.67 -21.58
N LEU A 230 -0.47 0.92 -20.86
CA LEU A 230 0.33 -0.12 -20.21
C LEU A 230 -0.24 -0.55 -18.85
N VAL A 231 -1.09 0.25 -18.24
CA VAL A 231 -1.69 -0.05 -16.92
C VAL A 231 -2.63 -1.25 -17.03
N ALA A 232 -3.42 -1.32 -18.11
CA ALA A 232 -4.43 -2.35 -18.31
C ALA A 232 -3.90 -3.62 -19.00
N GLU A 233 -2.64 -3.66 -19.45
CA GLU A 233 -2.03 -4.82 -20.05
C GLU A 233 -1.62 -5.85 -19.00
N GLU A 234 -2.08 -7.12 -19.18
CA GLU A 234 -1.69 -8.26 -18.35
C GLU A 234 -0.43 -8.95 -18.88
#